data_dee3f7225a911a09c5d45cd3c0811803
#
_entry.id   dee3f7225a911a09c5d45cd3c0811803
#
_cell.length_a   1.000
_cell.length_b   1.000
_cell.length_c   1.000
_cell.angle_alpha   90.00
_cell.angle_beta   90.00
_cell.angle_gamma   90.00
#
_symmetry.space_group_name_H-M   'P 1'
#
loop_
_entity.id
_entity.type
_entity.pdbx_description
1 polymer ?
#
loop_
_entity_poly.entity_id
_entity_poly.type
_entity_poly.pdbx_seq_one_letter_code
_entity_poly.pdbx_strand_id
1 'polypeptide(L)'
;LTLAHVNDHHSQLDPVPNTELLIGGVPTRVELGGFPRVTSAFGAYKAKDNVIKLHAGDAITGSLYYTLFKGEADAALMNTVCFDAFALGNHEFDDGDAGLKVFLDHLRNGSCKTPVLAANVKPQLGTPLAMTKPNEYLQPYTLKSIKGVKVAIIGIDIKGKTTNSSRPLATTVFEDETLAAQRTIDALKKQGLRHFVLLTHQGYEADKVMAGKLTDVDAIIGGDSHSLLVDFSAHVLTSSGSYPTQMRNKDGQLVCIGQAWEYSKAIGELHLNFNPKGEVKSCAGQASLLIGSTFQRQDSAGHWVA
;
A
#
# COMPACT_ATOMS: atom_id res chain seq x y z
N LEU A 1 9.62 -8.58 12.58
CA LEU A 1 9.42 -8.08 11.24
C LEU A 1 8.68 -6.76 11.29
N THR A 2 9.13 -5.76 10.53
CA THR A 2 8.45 -4.48 10.36
C THR A 2 7.99 -4.34 8.91
N LEU A 3 6.72 -3.96 8.73
CA LEU A 3 6.16 -3.60 7.44
C LEU A 3 5.92 -2.08 7.46
N ALA A 4 6.72 -1.34 6.68
CA ALA A 4 6.54 0.08 6.47
C ALA A 4 5.76 0.29 5.17
N HIS A 5 4.68 1.05 5.18
CA HIS A 5 3.79 1.08 4.02
C HIS A 5 3.09 2.41 3.78
N VAL A 6 2.69 2.59 2.53
CA VAL A 6 1.76 3.61 2.04
C VAL A 6 0.78 2.99 1.06
N ASN A 7 -0.29 3.70 0.78
CA ASN A 7 -1.33 3.36 -0.21
C ASN A 7 -1.95 4.63 -0.78
N ASP A 8 -2.67 4.51 -1.90
CA ASP A 8 -3.58 5.52 -2.43
C ASP A 8 -2.95 6.93 -2.52
N HIS A 9 -1.73 7.03 -3.06
CA HIS A 9 -1.13 8.36 -3.17
C HIS A 9 -1.65 9.16 -4.37
N HIS A 10 -2.24 8.51 -5.38
CA HIS A 10 -3.03 9.11 -6.45
C HIS A 10 -2.36 10.30 -7.13
N SER A 11 -1.08 10.18 -7.47
CA SER A 11 -0.29 11.28 -8.03
C SER A 11 -0.34 12.57 -7.20
N GLN A 12 -0.74 12.52 -5.92
CA GLN A 12 -0.70 13.65 -5.01
C GLN A 12 0.74 13.78 -4.50
N LEU A 13 1.57 14.43 -5.32
CA LEU A 13 3.01 14.54 -5.10
C LEU A 13 3.37 15.74 -4.23
N ASP A 14 2.64 16.85 -4.37
CA ASP A 14 2.79 18.03 -3.53
C ASP A 14 2.04 17.90 -2.20
N PRO A 15 2.49 18.59 -1.15
CA PRO A 15 1.73 18.67 0.09
C PRO A 15 0.44 19.49 -0.10
N VAL A 16 -0.57 19.19 0.71
CA VAL A 16 -1.77 20.01 0.84
C VAL A 16 -1.46 21.18 1.80
N PRO A 17 -1.43 22.42 1.30
CA PRO A 17 -1.12 23.59 2.13
C PRO A 17 -2.31 23.94 3.02
N ASN A 18 -2.03 24.70 4.09
CA ASN A 18 -3.05 25.31 4.97
C ASN A 18 -4.06 24.30 5.56
N THR A 19 -3.66 23.05 5.74
CA THR A 19 -4.51 22.06 6.43
C THR A 19 -4.61 22.42 7.90
N GLU A 20 -5.81 22.55 8.42
CA GLU A 20 -6.05 22.88 9.83
C GLU A 20 -6.15 21.60 10.65
N LEU A 21 -5.27 21.48 11.65
CA LEU A 21 -5.28 20.42 12.65
C LEU A 21 -5.29 21.04 14.06
N LEU A 22 -5.83 20.31 15.03
CA LEU A 22 -5.58 20.67 16.43
C LEU A 22 -4.20 20.13 16.85
N ILE A 23 -3.28 21.01 17.20
CA ILE A 23 -1.96 20.64 17.75
C ILE A 23 -1.84 21.18 19.16
N GLY A 24 -1.83 20.25 20.14
CA GLY A 24 -1.90 20.63 21.55
C GLY A 24 -3.21 21.34 21.91
N GLY A 25 -4.31 21.02 21.23
CA GLY A 25 -5.63 21.63 21.44
C GLY A 25 -5.81 23.01 20.78
N VAL A 26 -4.83 23.48 19.99
CA VAL A 26 -4.86 24.79 19.32
C VAL A 26 -5.01 24.58 17.81
N PRO A 27 -5.97 25.26 17.15
CA PRO A 27 -6.06 25.26 15.69
C PRO A 27 -4.75 25.74 15.08
N THR A 28 -4.17 24.89 14.23
CA THR A 28 -2.85 25.13 13.65
C THR A 28 -2.88 24.74 12.17
N ARG A 29 -2.44 25.66 11.30
CA ARG A 29 -2.26 25.36 9.87
C ARG A 29 -0.90 24.74 9.64
N VAL A 30 -0.90 23.67 8.87
CA VAL A 30 0.29 22.93 8.45
C VAL A 30 0.23 22.60 6.98
N GLU A 31 1.34 22.27 6.38
CA GLU A 31 1.35 21.48 5.15
C GLU A 31 1.20 20.00 5.49
N LEU A 32 0.29 19.30 4.83
CA LEU A 32 0.03 17.88 5.08
C LEU A 32 0.36 17.03 3.85
N GLY A 33 1.12 15.97 4.04
CA GLY A 33 1.49 15.04 2.98
C GLY A 33 2.64 15.52 2.10
N GLY A 34 2.62 15.10 0.85
CA GLY A 34 3.66 15.32 -0.16
C GLY A 34 4.67 14.18 -0.23
N PHE A 35 4.90 13.66 -1.44
CA PHE A 35 5.74 12.48 -1.65
C PHE A 35 7.21 12.67 -1.22
N PRO A 36 7.83 13.88 -1.27
CA PRO A 36 9.15 14.10 -0.68
C PRO A 36 9.23 13.76 0.81
N ARG A 37 8.14 13.96 1.58
CA ARG A 37 8.07 13.54 2.99
C ARG A 37 7.93 12.03 3.13
N VAL A 38 7.20 11.37 2.21
CA VAL A 38 7.19 9.90 2.13
C VAL A 38 8.61 9.38 1.93
N THR A 39 9.34 9.92 0.95
CA THR A 39 10.74 9.55 0.68
C THR A 39 11.64 9.73 1.91
N SER A 40 11.50 10.88 2.59
CA SER A 40 12.28 11.17 3.81
C SER A 40 11.97 10.18 4.93
N ALA A 41 10.68 9.90 5.17
CA ALA A 41 10.25 8.96 6.20
C ALA A 41 10.76 7.54 5.92
N PHE A 42 10.65 7.07 4.67
CA PHE A 42 11.20 5.77 4.29
C PHE A 42 12.74 5.73 4.32
N GLY A 43 13.39 6.89 4.19
CA GLY A 43 14.84 7.02 4.36
C GLY A 43 15.34 6.54 5.72
N ALA A 44 14.54 6.66 6.77
CA ALA A 44 14.86 6.17 8.12
C ALA A 44 14.99 4.63 8.21
N TYR A 45 14.52 3.90 7.20
CA TYR A 45 14.58 2.43 7.15
C TYR A 45 15.75 1.89 6.35
N LYS A 46 16.55 2.73 5.66
CA LYS A 46 17.65 2.28 4.77
C LYS A 46 18.67 1.35 5.44
N ALA A 47 18.94 1.57 6.71
CA ALA A 47 19.93 0.78 7.47
C ALA A 47 19.30 -0.36 8.30
N LYS A 48 17.99 -0.58 8.21
CA LYS A 48 17.28 -1.59 8.99
C LYS A 48 17.12 -2.88 8.16
N ASP A 49 17.62 -3.97 8.65
CA ASP A 49 17.63 -5.30 8.01
C ASP A 49 16.35 -6.14 8.24
N ASN A 50 15.41 -5.61 9.02
CA ASN A 50 14.15 -6.27 9.38
C ASN A 50 12.91 -5.54 8.88
N VAL A 51 13.05 -4.63 7.91
CA VAL A 51 11.97 -3.82 7.35
C VAL A 51 11.68 -4.25 5.91
N ILE A 52 10.40 -4.37 5.58
CA ILE A 52 9.88 -4.51 4.23
C ILE A 52 9.08 -3.24 3.91
N LYS A 53 9.38 -2.59 2.79
CA LYS A 53 8.74 -1.36 2.32
C LYS A 53 7.69 -1.68 1.28
N LEU A 54 6.43 -1.32 1.52
CA LEU A 54 5.27 -1.73 0.73
C LEU A 54 4.47 -0.53 0.21
N HIS A 55 3.91 -0.67 -0.98
CA HIS A 55 2.92 0.24 -1.54
C HIS A 55 1.68 -0.56 -1.95
N ALA A 56 0.52 -0.26 -1.36
CA ALA A 56 -0.69 -1.05 -1.50
C ALA A 56 -1.68 -0.51 -2.55
N GLY A 57 -1.17 -0.06 -3.70
CA GLY A 57 -1.98 0.27 -4.88
C GLY A 57 -2.45 1.73 -4.94
N ASP A 58 -3.08 2.07 -6.07
CA ASP A 58 -3.54 3.41 -6.44
C ASP A 58 -2.43 4.46 -6.33
N ALA A 59 -1.34 4.20 -7.03
CA ALA A 59 -0.21 5.12 -7.12
C ALA A 59 -0.50 6.27 -8.09
N ILE A 60 -1.12 5.97 -9.22
CA ILE A 60 -1.36 6.91 -10.31
C ILE A 60 -2.80 7.40 -10.34
N THR A 61 -3.07 8.42 -11.18
CA THR A 61 -4.34 9.13 -11.33
C THR A 61 -4.74 10.00 -10.14
N GLY A 62 -5.54 11.02 -10.37
CA GLY A 62 -6.09 11.89 -9.32
C GLY A 62 -5.54 13.32 -9.32
N SER A 63 -4.44 13.63 -10.00
CA SER A 63 -3.90 14.99 -10.09
C SER A 63 -3.42 15.38 -11.49
N LEU A 64 -3.05 16.66 -11.66
CA LEU A 64 -2.45 17.16 -12.92
C LEU A 64 -1.11 16.48 -13.24
N TYR A 65 -0.39 15.96 -12.26
CA TYR A 65 0.84 15.20 -12.52
C TYR A 65 0.57 13.99 -13.41
N TYR A 66 -0.49 13.23 -13.11
CA TYR A 66 -0.84 12.11 -14.00
C TYR A 66 -1.32 12.58 -15.39
N THR A 67 -2.13 13.64 -15.43
CA THR A 67 -2.62 14.18 -16.69
C THR A 67 -1.48 14.55 -17.64
N LEU A 68 -0.42 15.18 -17.11
CA LEU A 68 0.71 15.70 -17.88
C LEU A 68 1.80 14.64 -18.13
N PHE A 69 2.11 13.80 -17.14
CA PHE A 69 3.28 12.92 -17.14
C PHE A 69 2.94 11.43 -17.21
N LYS A 70 1.64 11.05 -17.19
CA LYS A 70 1.19 9.65 -17.37
C LYS A 70 1.93 8.64 -16.49
N GLY A 71 2.19 9.02 -15.21
CA GLY A 71 2.83 8.19 -14.22
C GLY A 71 4.36 8.27 -14.19
N GLU A 72 5.02 9.03 -15.09
CA GLU A 72 6.48 9.21 -15.06
C GLU A 72 6.94 9.87 -13.75
N ALA A 73 6.24 10.92 -13.29
CA ALA A 73 6.56 11.62 -12.05
C ALA A 73 6.37 10.70 -10.82
N ASP A 74 5.28 9.94 -10.81
CA ASP A 74 5.00 8.94 -9.76
C ASP A 74 6.10 7.88 -9.70
N ALA A 75 6.44 7.30 -10.85
CA ALA A 75 7.50 6.30 -10.96
C ALA A 75 8.87 6.84 -10.49
N ALA A 76 9.21 8.09 -10.87
CA ALA A 76 10.45 8.73 -10.44
C ALA A 76 10.52 8.86 -8.92
N LEU A 77 9.41 9.30 -8.27
CA LEU A 77 9.35 9.44 -6.82
C LEU A 77 9.29 8.08 -6.10
N MET A 78 8.54 7.10 -6.60
CA MET A 78 8.55 5.73 -6.07
C MET A 78 9.96 5.12 -6.10
N ASN A 79 10.75 5.42 -7.13
CA ASN A 79 12.15 5.00 -7.23
C ASN A 79 13.09 5.71 -6.22
N THR A 80 12.68 6.79 -5.55
CA THR A 80 13.44 7.36 -4.43
C THR A 80 13.27 6.56 -3.14
N VAL A 81 12.14 5.85 -3.00
CA VAL A 81 11.85 4.97 -1.86
C VAL A 81 12.41 3.56 -2.06
N CYS A 82 12.37 3.03 -3.29
CA CYS A 82 12.68 1.64 -3.60
C CYS A 82 11.79 0.67 -2.79
N PHE A 83 10.51 0.64 -3.08
CA PHE A 83 9.60 -0.31 -2.46
C PHE A 83 10.02 -1.77 -2.72
N ASP A 84 9.86 -2.62 -1.74
CA ASP A 84 10.14 -4.06 -1.84
C ASP A 84 9.00 -4.81 -2.56
N ALA A 85 7.80 -4.22 -2.59
CA ALA A 85 6.68 -4.64 -3.41
C ALA A 85 5.69 -3.49 -3.61
N PHE A 86 5.03 -3.50 -4.77
CA PHE A 86 3.91 -2.64 -5.14
C PHE A 86 2.75 -3.52 -5.60
N ALA A 87 1.59 -3.47 -4.94
CA ALA A 87 0.36 -4.09 -5.45
C ALA A 87 -0.36 -3.12 -6.39
N LEU A 88 -1.07 -3.62 -7.38
CA LEU A 88 -1.96 -2.81 -8.20
C LEU A 88 -3.23 -2.46 -7.41
N GLY A 89 -3.78 -1.28 -7.71
CA GLY A 89 -5.13 -0.91 -7.39
C GLY A 89 -5.97 -0.71 -8.66
N ASN A 90 -7.23 -0.33 -8.51
CA ASN A 90 -8.12 -0.16 -9.66
C ASN A 90 -7.73 1.03 -10.54
N HIS A 91 -7.23 2.11 -9.97
CA HIS A 91 -6.85 3.30 -10.73
C HIS A 91 -5.61 3.11 -11.60
N GLU A 92 -4.81 2.08 -11.37
CA GLU A 92 -3.76 1.68 -12.30
C GLU A 92 -4.30 1.31 -13.69
N PHE A 93 -5.57 0.93 -13.80
CA PHE A 93 -6.23 0.56 -15.06
C PHE A 93 -7.10 1.67 -15.68
N ASP A 94 -7.08 2.90 -15.18
CA ASP A 94 -7.93 3.99 -15.70
C ASP A 94 -7.64 4.34 -17.17
N ASP A 95 -6.39 4.29 -17.59
CA ASP A 95 -5.97 4.43 -19.00
C ASP A 95 -5.77 3.06 -19.69
N GLY A 96 -6.36 1.99 -19.13
CA GLY A 96 -6.30 0.61 -19.64
C GLY A 96 -4.93 -0.04 -19.48
N ASP A 97 -4.81 -1.28 -19.94
CA ASP A 97 -3.57 -2.06 -19.87
C ASP A 97 -2.39 -1.38 -20.55
N ALA A 98 -2.62 -0.62 -21.62
CA ALA A 98 -1.58 0.10 -22.33
C ALA A 98 -1.06 1.30 -21.50
N GLY A 99 -1.95 2.05 -20.85
CA GLY A 99 -1.57 3.14 -19.95
C GLY A 99 -0.83 2.63 -18.72
N LEU A 100 -1.33 1.57 -18.10
CA LEU A 100 -0.63 0.89 -17.01
C LEU A 100 0.78 0.45 -17.43
N LYS A 101 0.93 -0.15 -18.62
CA LYS A 101 2.25 -0.54 -19.13
C LYS A 101 3.22 0.64 -19.20
N VAL A 102 2.78 1.81 -19.67
CA VAL A 102 3.61 3.02 -19.75
C VAL A 102 4.13 3.39 -18.35
N PHE A 103 3.26 3.46 -17.35
CA PHE A 103 3.68 3.73 -15.98
C PHE A 103 4.68 2.67 -15.46
N LEU A 104 4.38 1.39 -15.68
CA LEU A 104 5.26 0.30 -15.23
C LEU A 104 6.63 0.30 -15.96
N ASP A 105 6.70 0.75 -17.20
CA ASP A 105 7.96 0.94 -17.91
C ASP A 105 8.79 2.04 -17.26
N HIS A 106 8.19 3.18 -16.90
CA HIS A 106 8.88 4.24 -16.14
C HIS A 106 9.38 3.70 -14.79
N LEU A 107 8.56 2.96 -14.06
CA LEU A 107 8.93 2.37 -12.76
C LEU A 107 10.11 1.40 -12.89
N ARG A 108 10.13 0.56 -13.95
CA ARG A 108 11.20 -0.42 -14.21
C ARG A 108 12.49 0.22 -14.72
N ASN A 109 12.40 1.35 -15.41
CA ASN A 109 13.57 2.05 -15.95
C ASN A 109 14.34 2.85 -14.89
N GLY A 110 13.75 3.01 -13.69
CA GLY A 110 14.39 3.64 -12.55
C GLY A 110 15.50 2.78 -11.92
N SER A 111 16.12 3.33 -10.88
CA SER A 111 17.22 2.67 -10.14
C SER A 111 16.78 1.44 -9.35
N CYS A 112 15.51 1.37 -8.98
CA CYS A 112 14.94 0.27 -8.21
C CYS A 112 14.23 -0.74 -9.13
N LYS A 113 14.18 -1.98 -8.69
CA LYS A 113 13.47 -3.05 -9.40
C LYS A 113 12.29 -3.50 -8.56
N THR A 114 11.38 -2.56 -8.27
CA THR A 114 10.19 -2.82 -7.47
C THR A 114 9.30 -3.88 -8.14
N PRO A 115 9.07 -5.05 -7.51
CA PRO A 115 8.14 -6.05 -8.04
C PRO A 115 6.71 -5.51 -7.99
N VAL A 116 5.97 -5.68 -9.09
CA VAL A 116 4.56 -5.31 -9.24
C VAL A 116 3.71 -6.55 -9.07
N LEU A 117 2.80 -6.54 -8.10
CA LEU A 117 2.11 -7.75 -7.65
C LEU A 117 0.60 -7.69 -7.88
N ALA A 118 0.04 -8.75 -8.48
CA ALA A 118 -1.40 -8.96 -8.60
C ALA A 118 -1.68 -10.46 -8.86
N ALA A 119 -1.88 -11.25 -7.82
CA ALA A 119 -2.06 -12.70 -7.93
C ALA A 119 -3.37 -13.10 -8.60
N ASN A 120 -4.38 -12.23 -8.52
CA ASN A 120 -5.70 -12.47 -9.11
C ASN A 120 -5.90 -11.83 -10.49
N VAL A 121 -4.90 -11.12 -11.04
CA VAL A 121 -4.96 -10.47 -12.36
C VAL A 121 -4.18 -11.29 -13.38
N LYS A 122 -4.84 -11.65 -14.48
CA LYS A 122 -4.31 -12.54 -15.53
C LYS A 122 -4.44 -11.90 -16.91
N PRO A 123 -3.48 -11.07 -17.33
CA PRO A 123 -3.44 -10.56 -18.69
C PRO A 123 -3.23 -11.70 -19.70
N GLN A 124 -3.95 -11.65 -20.82
CA GLN A 124 -3.76 -12.61 -21.91
C GLN A 124 -2.38 -12.39 -22.57
N LEU A 125 -1.74 -13.49 -22.93
CA LEU A 125 -0.49 -13.46 -23.70
C LEU A 125 -0.68 -12.73 -25.05
N GLY A 126 0.25 -11.87 -25.40
CA GLY A 126 0.20 -10.99 -26.58
C GLY A 126 -0.46 -9.62 -26.32
N THR A 127 -0.93 -9.36 -25.09
CA THR A 127 -1.47 -8.06 -24.70
C THR A 127 -0.41 -7.19 -23.99
N PRO A 128 -0.63 -5.88 -23.77
CA PRO A 128 0.40 -4.97 -23.25
C PRO A 128 1.07 -5.44 -21.95
N LEU A 129 0.36 -6.08 -21.03
CA LEU A 129 0.90 -6.53 -19.74
C LEU A 129 1.54 -7.92 -19.76
N ALA A 130 1.43 -8.66 -20.90
CA ALA A 130 2.01 -9.98 -21.09
C ALA A 130 2.39 -10.18 -22.56
N MET A 131 3.28 -9.36 -23.10
CA MET A 131 3.60 -9.33 -24.51
C MET A 131 4.28 -10.61 -25.00
N THR A 132 5.21 -11.14 -24.24
CA THR A 132 6.07 -12.27 -24.65
C THR A 132 5.94 -13.48 -23.75
N LYS A 133 5.55 -13.28 -22.50
CA LYS A 133 5.41 -14.36 -21.50
C LYS A 133 4.38 -13.99 -20.42
N PRO A 134 3.77 -15.02 -19.80
CA PRO A 134 2.95 -14.78 -18.60
C PRO A 134 3.75 -14.12 -17.47
N ASN A 135 3.08 -13.34 -16.67
CA ASN A 135 3.68 -12.60 -15.52
C ASN A 135 4.85 -11.69 -15.92
N GLU A 136 4.83 -11.12 -17.12
CA GLU A 136 5.91 -10.25 -17.60
C GLU A 136 5.97 -8.94 -16.83
N TYR A 137 4.82 -8.32 -16.60
CA TYR A 137 4.67 -7.11 -15.81
C TYR A 137 4.15 -7.37 -14.41
N LEU A 138 3.20 -8.27 -14.26
CA LEU A 138 2.53 -8.56 -12.99
C LEU A 138 2.96 -9.92 -12.45
N GLN A 139 3.42 -9.95 -11.23
CA GLN A 139 3.79 -11.19 -10.54
C GLN A 139 2.74 -11.52 -9.48
N PRO A 140 2.44 -12.79 -9.20
CA PRO A 140 1.51 -13.14 -8.12
C PRO A 140 2.06 -12.80 -6.73
N TYR A 141 3.36 -12.88 -6.55
CA TYR A 141 4.06 -12.64 -5.29
C TYR A 141 5.53 -12.31 -5.51
N THR A 142 6.17 -11.81 -4.46
CA THR A 142 7.63 -11.73 -4.33
C THR A 142 8.10 -12.31 -3.00
N LEU A 143 9.38 -12.67 -2.91
CA LEU A 143 10.00 -13.21 -1.69
C LEU A 143 11.05 -12.25 -1.18
N LYS A 144 10.97 -11.90 0.11
CA LYS A 144 12.02 -11.16 0.83
C LYS A 144 12.65 -12.05 1.88
N SER A 145 13.98 -11.98 1.99
CA SER A 145 14.70 -12.66 3.05
C SER A 145 15.02 -11.68 4.17
N ILE A 146 14.49 -11.94 5.35
CA ILE A 146 14.69 -11.14 6.55
C ILE A 146 15.46 -12.02 7.56
N LYS A 147 16.73 -11.70 7.78
CA LYS A 147 17.61 -12.49 8.68
C LYS A 147 17.60 -14.01 8.39
N GLY A 148 17.58 -14.36 7.09
CA GLY A 148 17.54 -15.75 6.64
C GLY A 148 16.16 -16.39 6.59
N VAL A 149 15.11 -15.71 7.08
CA VAL A 149 13.72 -16.19 6.99
C VAL A 149 13.05 -15.59 5.75
N LYS A 150 12.44 -16.45 4.93
CA LYS A 150 11.70 -16.02 3.74
C LYS A 150 10.28 -15.59 4.11
N VAL A 151 9.91 -14.39 3.68
CA VAL A 151 8.56 -13.83 3.77
C VAL A 151 8.01 -13.68 2.36
N ALA A 152 6.86 -14.24 2.09
CA ALA A 152 6.13 -14.05 0.83
C ALA A 152 5.22 -12.82 0.94
N ILE A 153 5.29 -11.93 -0.04
CA ILE A 153 4.36 -10.81 -0.22
C ILE A 153 3.52 -11.12 -1.44
N ILE A 154 2.21 -11.22 -1.27
CA ILE A 154 1.25 -11.62 -2.31
C ILE A 154 0.37 -10.41 -2.62
N GLY A 155 0.31 -9.97 -3.88
CA GLY A 155 -0.52 -8.84 -4.31
C GLY A 155 -1.94 -9.27 -4.67
N ILE A 156 -2.94 -8.46 -4.30
CA ILE A 156 -4.36 -8.65 -4.63
C ILE A 156 -4.98 -7.31 -5.03
N ASP A 157 -5.54 -7.24 -6.22
CA ASP A 157 -6.31 -6.10 -6.73
C ASP A 157 -7.82 -6.34 -6.62
N ILE A 158 -8.60 -5.28 -6.39
CA ILE A 158 -10.05 -5.35 -6.30
C ILE A 158 -10.67 -5.63 -7.68
N LYS A 159 -11.27 -6.80 -7.86
CA LYS A 159 -11.91 -7.19 -9.11
C LYS A 159 -13.09 -6.28 -9.45
N GLY A 160 -13.99 -6.08 -8.49
CA GLY A 160 -15.28 -5.43 -8.73
C GLY A 160 -15.15 -3.98 -9.23
N LYS A 161 -14.38 -3.15 -8.55
CA LYS A 161 -14.13 -1.77 -8.98
C LYS A 161 -13.34 -1.73 -10.27
N THR A 162 -12.26 -2.49 -10.38
CA THR A 162 -11.38 -2.48 -11.55
C THR A 162 -12.13 -2.82 -12.83
N THR A 163 -12.97 -3.86 -12.80
CA THR A 163 -13.73 -4.27 -13.99
C THR A 163 -14.92 -3.36 -14.33
N ASN A 164 -15.50 -2.66 -13.34
CA ASN A 164 -16.71 -1.85 -13.53
C ASN A 164 -16.43 -0.35 -13.66
N SER A 165 -15.36 0.15 -13.06
CA SER A 165 -15.09 1.60 -12.97
C SER A 165 -13.82 2.02 -13.69
N SER A 166 -12.83 1.12 -13.85
CA SER A 166 -11.63 1.35 -14.66
C SER A 166 -11.74 0.69 -16.04
N ARG A 167 -10.67 0.67 -16.84
CA ARG A 167 -10.73 0.28 -18.26
C ARG A 167 -9.75 -0.83 -18.64
N PRO A 168 -9.63 -1.92 -17.85
CA PRO A 168 -8.80 -3.04 -18.27
C PRO A 168 -9.32 -3.64 -19.58
N LEU A 169 -8.43 -4.27 -20.34
CA LEU A 169 -8.84 -5.03 -21.51
C LEU A 169 -9.76 -6.19 -21.08
N ALA A 170 -10.78 -6.50 -21.88
CA ALA A 170 -11.67 -7.64 -21.64
C ALA A 170 -10.92 -9.00 -21.59
N THR A 171 -9.70 -9.04 -22.14
CA THR A 171 -8.78 -10.19 -22.12
C THR A 171 -7.90 -10.25 -20.87
N THR A 172 -7.93 -9.22 -20.02
CA THR A 172 -7.30 -9.23 -18.71
C THR A 172 -8.30 -9.72 -17.67
N VAL A 173 -8.16 -10.99 -17.26
CA VAL A 173 -9.10 -11.66 -16.37
C VAL A 173 -8.77 -11.34 -14.92
N PHE A 174 -9.79 -10.98 -14.14
CA PHE A 174 -9.72 -10.81 -12.69
C PHE A 174 -10.42 -11.97 -11.99
N GLU A 175 -9.66 -12.71 -11.19
CA GLU A 175 -10.17 -13.84 -10.38
C GLU A 175 -10.72 -13.30 -9.04
N ASP A 176 -11.45 -14.14 -8.31
CA ASP A 176 -11.87 -13.83 -6.93
C ASP A 176 -10.63 -13.62 -6.04
N GLU A 177 -10.64 -12.56 -5.27
CA GLU A 177 -9.53 -12.10 -4.44
C GLU A 177 -9.13 -13.14 -3.40
N THR A 178 -10.10 -13.66 -2.65
CA THR A 178 -9.88 -14.63 -1.57
C THR A 178 -9.38 -15.97 -2.11
N LEU A 179 -9.97 -16.44 -3.21
CA LEU A 179 -9.56 -17.70 -3.83
C LEU A 179 -8.14 -17.61 -4.39
N ALA A 180 -7.79 -16.49 -5.04
CA ALA A 180 -6.45 -16.29 -5.59
C ALA A 180 -5.39 -16.18 -4.48
N ALA A 181 -5.70 -15.46 -3.38
CA ALA A 181 -4.84 -15.35 -2.21
C ALA A 181 -4.58 -16.74 -1.60
N GLN A 182 -5.63 -17.50 -1.27
CA GLN A 182 -5.47 -18.83 -0.65
C GLN A 182 -4.71 -19.80 -1.55
N ARG A 183 -5.06 -19.85 -2.84
CA ARG A 183 -4.34 -20.70 -3.80
C ARG A 183 -2.85 -20.40 -3.84
N THR A 184 -2.48 -19.10 -3.78
CA THR A 184 -1.08 -18.68 -3.80
C THR A 184 -0.37 -19.07 -2.50
N ILE A 185 -1.00 -18.85 -1.35
CA ILE A 185 -0.50 -19.30 -0.03
C ILE A 185 -0.25 -20.81 -0.04
N ASP A 186 -1.24 -21.60 -0.47
CA ASP A 186 -1.15 -23.07 -0.48
C ASP A 186 -0.02 -23.58 -1.38
N ALA A 187 0.16 -22.94 -2.55
CA ALA A 187 1.25 -23.29 -3.46
C ALA A 187 2.64 -22.99 -2.86
N LEU A 188 2.78 -21.87 -2.17
CA LEU A 188 4.03 -21.47 -1.51
C LEU A 188 4.31 -22.29 -0.24
N LYS A 189 3.27 -22.64 0.51
CA LYS A 189 3.37 -23.52 1.68
C LYS A 189 3.89 -24.90 1.29
N LYS A 190 3.45 -25.45 0.16
CA LYS A 190 3.98 -26.71 -0.39
C LYS A 190 5.47 -26.63 -0.74
N GLN A 191 6.00 -25.42 -0.98
CA GLN A 191 7.43 -25.15 -1.21
C GLN A 191 8.20 -24.91 0.09
N GLY A 192 7.54 -25.03 1.25
CA GLY A 192 8.15 -24.86 2.58
C GLY A 192 8.13 -23.44 3.14
N LEU A 193 7.45 -22.48 2.50
CA LEU A 193 7.27 -21.15 3.06
C LEU A 193 6.24 -21.19 4.21
N ARG A 194 6.42 -20.25 5.17
CA ARG A 194 5.60 -20.19 6.39
C ARG A 194 5.12 -18.78 6.75
N HIS A 195 5.64 -17.74 6.10
CA HIS A 195 5.30 -16.36 6.40
C HIS A 195 4.68 -15.70 5.19
N PHE A 196 3.43 -15.24 5.33
CA PHE A 196 2.62 -14.72 4.25
C PHE A 196 2.03 -13.37 4.62
N VAL A 197 2.44 -12.34 3.89
CA VAL A 197 1.88 -10.98 3.95
C VAL A 197 1.06 -10.76 2.69
N LEU A 198 -0.20 -10.40 2.83
CA LEU A 198 -0.99 -9.92 1.71
C LEU A 198 -0.79 -8.42 1.56
N LEU A 199 -0.62 -7.98 0.33
CA LEU A 199 -0.59 -6.59 -0.08
C LEU A 199 -1.81 -6.36 -0.97
N THR A 200 -2.88 -5.83 -0.39
CA THR A 200 -4.21 -5.82 -1.00
C THR A 200 -4.64 -4.42 -1.39
N HIS A 201 -5.48 -4.35 -2.43
CA HIS A 201 -6.18 -3.13 -2.77
C HIS A 201 -7.67 -3.43 -2.97
N GLN A 202 -8.41 -3.64 -1.85
CA GLN A 202 -9.83 -4.04 -1.91
C GLN A 202 -10.69 -3.39 -0.81
N GLY A 203 -10.08 -2.52 -0.01
CA GLY A 203 -10.74 -1.80 1.08
C GLY A 203 -10.67 -2.51 2.44
N TYR A 204 -10.65 -1.69 3.48
CA TYR A 204 -10.42 -2.12 4.86
C TYR A 204 -11.44 -3.17 5.36
N GLU A 205 -12.73 -2.97 5.05
CA GLU A 205 -13.78 -3.92 5.48
C GLU A 205 -13.64 -5.26 4.75
N ALA A 206 -13.28 -5.24 3.46
CA ALA A 206 -13.04 -6.48 2.70
C ALA A 206 -11.80 -7.21 3.21
N ASP A 207 -10.75 -6.49 3.61
CA ASP A 207 -9.55 -7.08 4.23
C ASP A 207 -9.87 -7.81 5.54
N LYS A 208 -10.72 -7.25 6.39
CA LYS A 208 -11.18 -7.92 7.61
C LYS A 208 -11.95 -9.21 7.31
N VAL A 209 -12.83 -9.17 6.31
CA VAL A 209 -13.58 -10.35 5.86
C VAL A 209 -12.65 -11.41 5.28
N MET A 210 -11.69 -10.98 4.44
CA MET A 210 -10.69 -11.88 3.83
C MET A 210 -9.82 -12.55 4.89
N ALA A 211 -9.35 -11.80 5.89
CA ALA A 211 -8.56 -12.35 7.00
C ALA A 211 -9.25 -13.55 7.66
N GLY A 212 -10.57 -13.44 7.93
CA GLY A 212 -11.34 -14.53 8.55
C GLY A 212 -11.61 -15.75 7.67
N LYS A 213 -11.42 -15.63 6.33
CA LYS A 213 -11.64 -16.71 5.37
C LYS A 213 -10.36 -17.48 5.00
N LEU A 214 -9.20 -16.88 5.18
CA LEU A 214 -7.91 -17.46 4.81
C LEU A 214 -7.31 -18.32 5.94
N THR A 215 -6.43 -19.23 5.55
CA THR A 215 -5.51 -19.93 6.45
C THR A 215 -4.09 -19.40 6.28
N ASP A 216 -3.23 -19.56 7.29
CA ASP A 216 -1.79 -19.29 7.24
C ASP A 216 -1.38 -17.82 6.97
N VAL A 217 -2.30 -16.87 6.83
CA VAL A 217 -1.96 -15.46 6.63
C VAL A 217 -1.50 -14.80 7.93
N ASP A 218 -0.39 -14.04 7.88
CA ASP A 218 0.20 -13.34 9.04
C ASP A 218 -0.27 -11.89 9.15
N ALA A 219 -0.29 -11.17 8.02
CA ALA A 219 -0.68 -9.78 7.97
C ALA A 219 -1.29 -9.39 6.62
N ILE A 220 -2.08 -8.31 6.64
CA ILE A 220 -2.63 -7.67 5.44
C ILE A 220 -2.27 -6.18 5.49
N ILE A 221 -1.66 -5.68 4.43
CA ILE A 221 -1.45 -4.25 4.21
C ILE A 221 -2.37 -3.84 3.05
N GLY A 222 -3.33 -2.98 3.34
CA GLY A 222 -4.43 -2.65 2.43
C GLY A 222 -4.42 -1.23 1.87
N GLY A 223 -5.29 -1.01 0.88
CA GLY A 223 -5.61 0.27 0.23
C GLY A 223 -7.09 0.36 -0.15
N ASP A 224 -7.44 1.19 -1.13
CA ASP A 224 -8.75 1.38 -1.77
C ASP A 224 -9.76 2.21 -0.96
N SER A 225 -9.90 1.99 0.31
CA SER A 225 -10.93 2.66 1.14
C SER A 225 -10.43 3.94 1.81
N HIS A 226 -9.20 4.37 1.56
CA HIS A 226 -8.60 5.56 2.17
C HIS A 226 -8.77 5.59 3.70
N SER A 227 -8.64 4.45 4.36
CA SER A 227 -8.91 4.34 5.78
C SER A 227 -7.76 4.88 6.63
N LEU A 228 -8.07 5.93 7.40
CA LEU A 228 -7.17 6.39 8.46
C LEU A 228 -7.38 5.50 9.69
N LEU A 229 -6.45 4.62 9.94
CA LEU A 229 -6.46 3.78 11.14
C LEU A 229 -5.63 4.47 12.23
N VAL A 230 -5.97 4.27 13.45
CA VAL A 230 -5.49 4.91 14.68
C VAL A 230 -6.34 6.12 15.10
N ASP A 231 -6.37 6.41 16.38
CA ASP A 231 -7.15 7.53 16.91
C ASP A 231 -6.38 8.86 16.73
N PHE A 232 -6.85 9.65 15.79
CA PHE A 232 -6.42 11.04 15.57
C PHE A 232 -7.51 12.07 15.94
N SER A 233 -8.48 11.69 16.77
CA SER A 233 -9.58 12.59 17.20
C SER A 233 -9.07 13.86 17.88
N ALA A 234 -7.95 13.77 18.60
CA ALA A 234 -7.27 14.95 19.18
C ALA A 234 -6.78 15.96 18.13
N HIS A 235 -6.72 15.56 16.85
CA HIS A 235 -6.33 16.41 15.71
C HIS A 235 -7.52 16.72 14.77
N VAL A 236 -8.76 16.38 15.19
CA VAL A 236 -10.01 16.54 14.40
C VAL A 236 -10.04 15.68 13.15
N LEU A 237 -9.37 14.54 13.15
CA LEU A 237 -9.42 13.57 12.08
C LEU A 237 -10.24 12.35 12.50
N THR A 238 -11.11 11.89 11.61
CA THR A 238 -11.96 10.72 11.85
C THR A 238 -11.18 9.43 11.61
N SER A 239 -11.13 8.57 12.61
CA SER A 239 -10.54 7.23 12.50
C SER A 239 -11.55 6.24 11.93
N SER A 240 -11.09 5.34 11.05
CA SER A 240 -11.86 4.20 10.55
C SER A 240 -11.71 2.95 11.41
N GLY A 241 -10.73 2.94 12.33
CA GLY A 241 -10.46 1.80 13.21
C GLY A 241 -9.11 1.87 13.91
N SER A 242 -8.79 0.82 14.66
CA SER A 242 -7.50 0.71 15.36
C SER A 242 -6.34 0.38 14.40
N TYR A 243 -5.14 0.86 14.73
CA TYR A 243 -3.92 0.46 14.05
C TYR A 243 -2.94 -0.22 15.02
N PRO A 244 -2.49 -1.46 14.77
CA PRO A 244 -3.05 -2.36 13.76
C PRO A 244 -4.43 -2.90 14.19
N THR A 245 -5.26 -3.22 13.19
CA THR A 245 -6.48 -3.98 13.44
C THR A 245 -6.14 -5.46 13.58
N GLN A 246 -6.61 -6.08 14.65
CA GLN A 246 -6.34 -7.47 14.94
C GLN A 246 -7.55 -8.34 14.60
N MET A 247 -7.34 -9.35 13.77
CA MET A 247 -8.33 -10.32 13.35
C MET A 247 -7.81 -11.73 13.64
N ARG A 248 -8.67 -12.72 13.45
CA ARG A 248 -8.26 -14.13 13.44
C ARG A 248 -8.56 -14.75 12.10
N ASN A 249 -7.61 -15.53 11.60
CA ASN A 249 -7.79 -16.29 10.38
C ASN A 249 -8.68 -17.52 10.65
N LYS A 250 -8.95 -18.29 9.58
CA LYS A 250 -9.80 -19.49 9.66
C LYS A 250 -9.26 -20.55 10.63
N ASP A 251 -7.95 -20.55 10.89
CA ASP A 251 -7.28 -21.46 11.84
C ASP A 251 -7.26 -20.89 13.28
N GLY A 252 -7.83 -19.71 13.51
CA GLY A 252 -7.82 -19.02 14.80
C GLY A 252 -6.53 -18.28 15.14
N GLN A 253 -5.57 -18.22 14.21
CA GLN A 253 -4.30 -17.50 14.39
C GLN A 253 -4.49 -16.00 14.22
N LEU A 254 -3.64 -15.21 14.87
CA LEU A 254 -3.68 -13.75 14.79
C LEU A 254 -3.24 -13.25 13.42
N VAL A 255 -4.06 -12.38 12.84
CA VAL A 255 -3.77 -11.61 11.62
C VAL A 255 -3.82 -10.13 11.93
N CYS A 256 -2.83 -9.37 11.47
CA CYS A 256 -2.72 -7.94 11.73
C CYS A 256 -2.90 -7.16 10.44
N ILE A 257 -3.82 -6.18 10.44
CA ILE A 257 -4.18 -5.38 9.27
C ILE A 257 -3.75 -3.94 9.48
N GLY A 258 -3.12 -3.34 8.46
CA GLY A 258 -2.74 -1.93 8.41
C GLY A 258 -3.17 -1.27 7.11
N GLN A 259 -3.58 0.00 7.19
CA GLN A 259 -3.80 0.91 6.05
C GLN A 259 -3.35 2.31 6.46
N ALA A 260 -2.80 3.10 5.53
CA ALA A 260 -2.12 4.36 5.81
C ALA A 260 -2.79 5.57 5.12
N TRP A 261 -4.10 5.64 5.23
CA TRP A 261 -4.93 6.73 4.73
C TRP A 261 -4.81 6.92 3.21
N GLU A 262 -4.44 8.15 2.74
CA GLU A 262 -4.52 8.58 1.35
C GLU A 262 -3.53 9.70 1.01
N TYR A 263 -3.30 9.96 -0.30
CA TYR A 263 -2.70 11.18 -0.85
C TYR A 263 -1.36 11.58 -0.24
N SER A 264 -0.48 10.61 0.02
CA SER A 264 0.83 10.84 0.65
C SER A 264 0.76 11.52 2.03
N LYS A 265 -0.40 11.51 2.72
CA LYS A 265 -0.62 12.21 3.99
C LYS A 265 -0.10 11.45 5.20
N ALA A 266 0.01 10.12 5.10
CA ALA A 266 0.46 9.27 6.19
C ALA A 266 1.33 8.12 5.71
N ILE A 267 2.15 7.57 6.64
CA ILE A 267 2.79 6.28 6.50
C ILE A 267 2.34 5.36 7.64
N GLY A 268 2.28 4.06 7.35
CA GLY A 268 2.02 3.03 8.35
C GLY A 268 3.30 2.26 8.70
N GLU A 269 3.43 1.89 9.97
CA GLU A 269 4.50 1.02 10.46
C GLU A 269 3.88 -0.10 11.31
N LEU A 270 3.87 -1.33 10.79
CA LEU A 270 3.32 -2.51 11.44
C LEU A 270 4.45 -3.44 11.89
N HIS A 271 4.50 -3.74 13.18
CA HIS A 271 5.47 -4.66 13.79
C HIS A 271 4.82 -6.00 14.09
N LEU A 272 5.38 -7.08 13.55
CA LEU A 272 4.97 -8.45 13.81
C LEU A 272 6.01 -9.17 14.66
N ASN A 273 5.57 -9.78 15.76
CA ASN A 273 6.38 -10.66 16.59
C ASN A 273 5.86 -12.10 16.43
N PHE A 274 6.77 -13.01 16.12
CA PHE A 274 6.46 -14.42 15.89
C PHE A 274 6.86 -15.27 17.09
N ASN A 275 6.11 -16.34 17.33
CA ASN A 275 6.48 -17.38 18.28
C ASN A 275 7.48 -18.37 17.61
N PRO A 276 8.08 -19.32 18.38
CA PRO A 276 9.00 -20.30 17.83
C PRO A 276 8.39 -21.23 16.76
N LYS A 277 7.06 -21.32 16.67
CA LYS A 277 6.36 -22.09 15.64
C LYS A 277 6.21 -21.32 14.33
N GLY A 278 6.55 -20.02 14.33
CA GLY A 278 6.38 -19.13 13.17
C GLY A 278 5.00 -18.48 13.07
N GLU A 279 4.15 -18.56 14.11
CA GLU A 279 2.84 -17.93 14.16
C GLU A 279 2.97 -16.52 14.74
N VAL A 280 2.13 -15.57 14.29
CA VAL A 280 2.10 -14.22 14.85
C VAL A 280 1.62 -14.30 16.31
N LYS A 281 2.52 -13.94 17.23
CA LYS A 281 2.23 -13.87 18.67
C LYS A 281 1.56 -12.56 19.05
N SER A 282 2.02 -11.46 18.48
CA SER A 282 1.49 -10.12 18.73
C SER A 282 1.88 -9.18 17.58
N CYS A 283 1.09 -8.14 17.41
CA CYS A 283 1.45 -7.02 16.56
C CYS A 283 1.23 -5.68 17.28
N ALA A 284 2.02 -4.71 16.88
CA ALA A 284 1.94 -3.34 17.32
C ALA A 284 2.27 -2.43 16.12
N GLY A 285 2.02 -1.15 16.23
CA GLY A 285 2.36 -0.22 15.17
C GLY A 285 1.59 1.08 15.28
N GLN A 286 1.78 1.92 14.28
CA GLN A 286 1.10 3.20 14.18
C GLN A 286 1.02 3.66 12.73
N ALA A 287 0.03 4.50 12.42
CA ALA A 287 0.07 5.41 11.30
C ALA A 287 0.62 6.77 11.77
N SER A 288 1.45 7.39 10.96
CA SER A 288 2.06 8.70 11.27
C SER A 288 1.71 9.70 10.19
N LEU A 289 1.17 10.85 10.56
CA LEU A 289 0.90 11.95 9.63
C LEU A 289 2.22 12.58 9.18
N LEU A 290 2.31 12.88 7.89
CA LEU A 290 3.44 13.56 7.28
C LEU A 290 3.15 15.06 7.22
N ILE A 291 3.60 15.82 8.22
CA ILE A 291 3.38 17.26 8.30
C ILE A 291 4.65 18.04 8.02
N GLY A 292 4.50 19.27 7.51
CA GLY A 292 5.59 20.21 7.31
C GLY A 292 6.17 20.74 8.62
N SER A 293 7.27 21.45 8.52
CA SER A 293 7.94 22.08 9.67
C SER A 293 7.45 23.51 9.99
N THR A 294 6.60 24.07 9.13
CA THR A 294 6.04 25.40 9.31
C THR A 294 4.64 25.29 9.89
N PHE A 295 4.43 25.97 11.02
CA PHE A 295 3.17 25.97 11.75
C PHE A 295 2.66 27.40 11.81
N GLN A 296 1.37 27.61 11.48
CA GLN A 296 0.73 28.92 11.61
C GLN A 296 -0.41 28.82 12.62
N ARG A 297 -0.53 29.84 13.47
CA ARG A 297 -1.61 30.01 14.44
C ARG A 297 -2.25 31.37 14.29
N GLN A 298 -3.48 31.51 14.75
CA GLN A 298 -4.13 32.82 14.74
C GLN A 298 -3.58 33.71 15.88
N ASP A 299 -3.26 34.94 15.52
CA ASP A 299 -2.99 36.00 16.49
C ASP A 299 -4.30 36.50 17.14
N SER A 300 -4.22 37.50 18.04
CA SER A 300 -5.37 38.10 18.72
C SER A 300 -6.35 38.83 17.79
N ALA A 301 -5.94 39.14 16.55
CA ALA A 301 -6.77 39.76 15.51
C ALA A 301 -7.34 38.70 14.52
N GLY A 302 -7.02 37.41 14.72
CA GLY A 302 -7.49 36.33 13.86
C GLY A 302 -6.66 36.13 12.59
N HIS A 303 -5.50 36.75 12.45
CA HIS A 303 -4.61 36.54 11.32
C HIS A 303 -3.71 35.31 11.54
N TRP A 304 -3.48 34.55 10.49
CA TRP A 304 -2.57 33.40 10.53
C TRP A 304 -1.11 33.87 10.48
N VAL A 305 -0.38 33.60 11.54
CA VAL A 305 1.05 33.94 11.69
C VAL A 305 1.89 32.71 12.00
N ALA A 306 3.18 32.72 11.62
CA ALA A 306 4.12 31.62 11.84
C ALA A 306 4.51 31.51 13.34
#